data_1ef6acf8a518870640c135c62bcae054
#
_entry.id   1ef6acf8a518870640c135c62bcae054
#
_cell.length_a   1.000
_cell.length_b   1.000
_cell.length_c   1.000
_cell.angle_alpha   90.00
_cell.angle_beta   90.00
_cell.angle_gamma   90.00
#
_symmetry.space_group_name_H-M   'P 1'
#
loop_
_entity.id
_entity.type
_entity.pdbx_description
1 polymer ?
#
loop_
_entity_poly.entity_id
_entity_poly.type
_entity_poly.pdbx_seq_one_letter_code
_entity_poly.pdbx_strand_id
1 'polypeptide(L)'
;MDKQVETGRVDQESPPADVGDVTGETVSIIRAGARSVRGTEVTMRQAGAGSVSAQELIIRQGGVGRAETGNLEMHQGGVMLCRAESANLTASGAGAVLARGDVKMDQAAARVLWAGGDVTMDQGGAVVLASREVKADNCGVVFLVAGRVEGTVNAVFDLRDSAATAAAVGAAAGGFLALVAMSLLRPRRSRGRRRR
;
A
#
# COMPACT_ATOMS: atom_id res chain seq x y z
N MET A 1 -8.59 -38.24 -16.82
CA MET A 1 -8.47 -36.96 -17.55
C MET A 1 -7.63 -36.07 -16.68
N ASP A 2 -6.31 -36.20 -16.82
CA ASP A 2 -5.33 -35.45 -16.02
C ASP A 2 -5.22 -34.04 -16.55
N LYS A 3 -5.59 -33.08 -15.74
CA LYS A 3 -5.26 -31.67 -15.98
C LYS A 3 -3.86 -31.42 -15.48
N GLN A 4 -2.91 -31.38 -16.38
CA GLN A 4 -1.53 -30.99 -16.11
C GLN A 4 -1.52 -29.56 -15.57
N VAL A 5 -1.00 -29.41 -14.36
CA VAL A 5 -0.65 -28.13 -13.78
C VAL A 5 0.66 -27.70 -14.45
N GLU A 6 0.55 -26.79 -15.40
CA GLU A 6 1.71 -26.19 -16.04
C GLU A 6 2.38 -25.24 -15.04
N THR A 7 3.50 -25.68 -14.51
CA THR A 7 4.43 -24.84 -13.77
C THR A 7 5.13 -23.92 -14.78
N GLY A 8 4.46 -22.81 -15.09
CA GLY A 8 4.96 -21.85 -16.08
C GLY A 8 6.09 -21.00 -15.52
N ARG A 9 7.32 -21.50 -15.64
CA ARG A 9 8.51 -20.68 -15.53
C ARG A 9 8.63 -19.88 -16.81
N VAL A 10 8.16 -18.65 -16.81
CA VAL A 10 8.31 -17.75 -17.94
C VAL A 10 9.67 -17.06 -17.85
N ASP A 11 10.71 -17.73 -18.31
CA ASP A 11 12.01 -17.13 -18.61
C ASP A 11 11.90 -16.50 -20.03
N GLN A 12 11.34 -15.29 -20.15
CA GLN A 12 11.39 -14.54 -21.39
C GLN A 12 12.41 -13.41 -21.30
N GLU A 13 13.53 -13.64 -21.95
CA GLU A 13 14.53 -12.65 -22.35
C GLU A 13 14.05 -11.96 -23.65
N SER A 14 13.01 -11.15 -23.53
CA SER A 14 12.43 -10.35 -24.62
C SER A 14 12.11 -8.93 -24.09
N PRO A 15 12.08 -7.89 -24.98
CA PRO A 15 11.79 -6.52 -24.56
C PRO A 15 10.45 -6.48 -23.81
N PRO A 16 10.16 -5.43 -23.01
CA PRO A 16 9.09 -5.44 -22.01
C PRO A 16 7.74 -5.74 -22.67
N ALA A 17 7.39 -7.00 -22.72
CA ALA A 17 6.08 -7.44 -23.15
C ALA A 17 5.11 -7.17 -21.99
N ASP A 18 4.05 -6.42 -22.26
CA ASP A 18 2.91 -6.30 -21.37
C ASP A 18 2.23 -7.68 -21.34
N VAL A 19 2.59 -8.47 -20.35
CA VAL A 19 1.97 -9.77 -20.11
C VAL A 19 0.63 -9.48 -19.44
N GLY A 20 -0.48 -9.64 -20.16
CA GLY A 20 -1.83 -9.30 -19.68
C GLY A 20 -2.13 -9.79 -18.25
N ASP A 21 -3.04 -10.73 -18.11
CA ASP A 21 -3.41 -11.31 -16.81
C ASP A 21 -2.61 -12.60 -16.54
N VAL A 22 -1.92 -12.66 -15.43
CA VAL A 22 -1.08 -13.81 -15.01
C VAL A 22 -1.72 -14.46 -13.78
N THR A 23 -1.91 -15.77 -13.83
CA THR A 23 -2.45 -16.52 -12.69
C THR A 23 -1.65 -17.81 -12.51
N GLY A 24 -1.24 -18.10 -11.27
CA GLY A 24 -0.48 -19.29 -10.93
C GLY A 24 -0.33 -19.43 -9.42
N GLU A 25 0.10 -20.57 -8.93
CA GLU A 25 0.39 -20.75 -7.51
C GLU A 25 1.65 -19.99 -7.10
N THR A 26 2.73 -20.17 -7.84
CA THR A 26 3.96 -19.39 -7.72
C THR A 26 4.21 -18.63 -9.03
N VAL A 27 4.24 -17.30 -8.95
CA VAL A 27 4.42 -16.44 -10.11
C VAL A 27 5.72 -15.64 -9.96
N SER A 28 6.62 -15.75 -10.93
CA SER A 28 7.85 -14.97 -11.01
C SER A 28 7.83 -14.08 -12.25
N ILE A 29 7.89 -12.77 -12.07
CA ILE A 29 7.90 -11.78 -13.15
C ILE A 29 9.22 -11.04 -13.14
N ILE A 30 9.97 -11.15 -14.23
CA ILE A 30 11.30 -10.55 -14.37
C ILE A 30 11.32 -9.67 -15.61
N ARG A 31 11.64 -8.38 -15.43
CA ARG A 31 11.78 -7.38 -16.52
C ARG A 31 10.55 -7.31 -17.44
N ALA A 32 9.34 -7.44 -16.89
CA ALA A 32 8.10 -7.42 -17.64
C ALA A 32 7.03 -6.57 -16.94
N GLY A 33 6.00 -6.14 -17.70
CA GLY A 33 4.80 -5.53 -17.18
C GLY A 33 3.64 -6.51 -17.16
N ALA A 34 2.79 -6.45 -16.14
CA ALA A 34 1.55 -7.22 -16.10
C ALA A 34 0.36 -6.31 -15.78
N ARG A 35 -0.80 -6.61 -16.33
CA ARG A 35 -2.02 -5.89 -15.98
C ARG A 35 -2.55 -6.34 -14.64
N SER A 36 -2.72 -7.63 -14.48
CA SER A 36 -3.09 -8.22 -13.20
C SER A 36 -2.32 -9.52 -12.93
N VAL A 37 -1.97 -9.73 -11.67
CA VAL A 37 -1.26 -10.92 -11.20
C VAL A 37 -2.03 -11.52 -10.05
N ARG A 38 -2.30 -12.83 -10.11
CA ARG A 38 -2.92 -13.58 -9.03
C ARG A 38 -2.11 -14.83 -8.72
N GLY A 39 -1.77 -15.03 -7.45
CA GLY A 39 -1.02 -16.20 -7.01
C GLY A 39 -1.04 -16.37 -5.51
N THR A 40 -0.47 -17.45 -5.05
CA THR A 40 -0.20 -17.65 -3.62
C THR A 40 1.10 -16.92 -3.26
N GLU A 41 2.13 -17.15 -4.04
CA GLU A 41 3.43 -16.50 -3.93
C GLU A 41 3.77 -15.75 -5.22
N VAL A 42 4.03 -14.45 -5.12
CA VAL A 42 4.36 -13.61 -6.26
C VAL A 42 5.68 -12.91 -6.02
N THR A 43 6.65 -13.16 -6.89
CA THR A 43 7.95 -12.49 -6.89
C THR A 43 8.07 -11.63 -8.13
N MET A 44 8.33 -10.33 -7.94
CA MET A 44 8.53 -9.36 -9.01
C MET A 44 9.94 -8.77 -8.94
N ARG A 45 10.68 -8.84 -10.05
CA ARG A 45 12.04 -8.30 -10.16
C ARG A 45 12.15 -7.40 -11.39
N GLN A 46 12.43 -6.12 -11.19
CA GLN A 46 12.47 -5.11 -12.26
C GLN A 46 11.17 -5.10 -13.09
N ALA A 47 10.04 -5.23 -12.42
CA ALA A 47 8.76 -5.48 -13.05
C ALA A 47 7.70 -4.51 -12.53
N GLY A 48 6.65 -4.31 -13.34
CA GLY A 48 5.50 -3.50 -12.98
C GLY A 48 4.20 -4.28 -13.07
N ALA A 49 3.25 -3.99 -12.19
CA ALA A 49 1.90 -4.55 -12.30
C ALA A 49 0.83 -3.50 -12.00
N GLY A 50 -0.28 -3.58 -12.71
CA GLY A 50 -1.45 -2.75 -12.42
C GLY A 50 -2.11 -3.16 -11.11
N SER A 51 -2.35 -4.46 -10.93
CA SER A 51 -2.91 -5.04 -9.71
C SER A 51 -2.27 -6.39 -9.39
N VAL A 52 -2.03 -6.63 -8.11
CA VAL A 52 -1.49 -7.90 -7.60
C VAL A 52 -2.36 -8.39 -6.45
N SER A 53 -2.75 -9.65 -6.49
CA SER A 53 -3.45 -10.33 -5.41
C SER A 53 -2.71 -11.62 -5.07
N ALA A 54 -2.13 -11.71 -3.86
CA ALA A 54 -1.30 -12.82 -3.42
C ALA A 54 -1.42 -13.05 -1.91
N GLN A 55 -0.96 -14.18 -1.41
CA GLN A 55 -0.73 -14.34 0.03
C GLN A 55 0.63 -13.74 0.42
N GLU A 56 1.64 -14.00 -0.39
CA GLU A 56 2.98 -13.46 -0.22
C GLU A 56 3.41 -12.71 -1.49
N LEU A 57 3.83 -11.46 -1.32
CA LEU A 57 4.26 -10.60 -2.42
C LEU A 57 5.64 -10.02 -2.13
N ILE A 58 6.61 -10.40 -2.95
CA ILE A 58 7.97 -9.89 -2.88
C ILE A 58 8.25 -9.03 -4.12
N ILE A 59 8.58 -7.75 -3.91
CA ILE A 59 8.91 -6.83 -4.99
C ILE A 59 10.34 -6.34 -4.82
N ARG A 60 11.16 -6.60 -5.82
CA ARG A 60 12.54 -6.10 -5.91
C ARG A 60 12.69 -5.24 -7.14
N GLN A 61 12.80 -3.93 -6.96
CA GLN A 61 12.90 -2.94 -8.04
C GLN A 61 11.67 -2.97 -8.97
N GLY A 62 10.60 -2.32 -8.56
CA GLY A 62 9.41 -2.29 -9.38
C GLY A 62 8.29 -1.44 -8.81
N GLY A 63 7.16 -1.45 -9.51
CA GLY A 63 5.99 -0.70 -9.09
C GLY A 63 4.69 -1.48 -9.22
N VAL A 64 3.79 -1.28 -8.26
CA VAL A 64 2.46 -1.88 -8.27
C VAL A 64 1.41 -0.79 -8.05
N GLY A 65 0.39 -0.76 -8.90
CA GLY A 65 -0.72 0.16 -8.73
C GLY A 65 -1.55 -0.20 -7.50
N ARG A 66 -2.03 -1.43 -7.43
CA ARG A 66 -2.80 -1.95 -6.28
C ARG A 66 -2.26 -3.31 -5.87
N ALA A 67 -1.92 -3.44 -4.59
CA ALA A 67 -1.53 -4.70 -3.98
C ALA A 67 -2.55 -5.11 -2.91
N GLU A 68 -3.04 -6.34 -3.00
CA GLU A 68 -3.85 -6.99 -1.98
C GLU A 68 -3.13 -8.28 -1.58
N THR A 69 -2.58 -8.33 -0.37
CA THR A 69 -1.69 -9.42 0.02
C THR A 69 -1.78 -9.72 1.52
N GLY A 70 -1.43 -10.93 1.92
CA GLY A 70 -1.17 -11.24 3.33
C GLY A 70 0.10 -10.52 3.78
N ASN A 71 1.24 -10.87 3.19
CA ASN A 71 2.53 -10.29 3.50
C ASN A 71 3.10 -9.54 2.30
N LEU A 72 3.53 -8.30 2.50
CA LEU A 72 4.25 -7.51 1.51
C LEU A 72 5.69 -7.32 1.94
N GLU A 73 6.62 -7.71 1.08
CA GLU A 73 8.03 -7.34 1.18
C GLU A 73 8.42 -6.53 -0.06
N MET A 74 8.83 -5.28 0.14
CA MET A 74 9.21 -4.39 -0.95
C MET A 74 10.60 -3.81 -0.73
N HIS A 75 11.46 -4.00 -1.74
CA HIS A 75 12.78 -3.40 -1.80
C HIS A 75 12.92 -2.55 -3.07
N GLN A 76 13.21 -1.27 -2.91
CA GLN A 76 13.44 -0.32 -4.00
C GLN A 76 12.29 -0.26 -5.00
N GLY A 77 11.19 0.31 -4.60
CA GLY A 77 10.04 0.38 -5.48
C GLY A 77 8.96 1.32 -5.03
N GLY A 78 7.79 1.19 -5.66
CA GLY A 78 6.64 1.99 -5.32
C GLY A 78 5.33 1.22 -5.38
N VAL A 79 4.43 1.51 -4.45
CA VAL A 79 3.06 1.03 -4.49
C VAL A 79 2.09 2.20 -4.33
N MET A 80 1.09 2.26 -5.17
CA MET A 80 0.09 3.32 -5.05
C MET A 80 -0.88 3.03 -3.90
N LEU A 81 -1.44 1.85 -3.86
CA LEU A 81 -2.35 1.40 -2.81
C LEU A 81 -2.00 -0.03 -2.40
N CYS A 82 -1.63 -0.20 -1.14
CA CYS A 82 -1.38 -1.50 -0.54
C CYS A 82 -2.44 -1.81 0.52
N ARG A 83 -3.03 -2.99 0.43
CA ARG A 83 -3.80 -3.62 1.50
C ARG A 83 -3.10 -4.90 1.87
N ALA A 84 -2.62 -4.98 3.11
CA ALA A 84 -1.86 -6.13 3.57
C ALA A 84 -2.29 -6.53 4.99
N GLU A 85 -1.92 -7.72 5.40
CA GLU A 85 -1.94 -8.08 6.81
C GLU A 85 -0.69 -7.54 7.49
N SER A 86 0.48 -7.73 6.87
CA SER A 86 1.73 -7.10 7.30
C SER A 86 2.51 -6.53 6.09
N ALA A 87 3.31 -5.49 6.32
CA ALA A 87 4.11 -4.87 5.26
C ALA A 87 5.52 -4.52 5.75
N ASN A 88 6.50 -4.84 4.94
CA ASN A 88 7.90 -4.47 5.12
C ASN A 88 8.36 -3.68 3.88
N LEU A 89 8.72 -2.42 4.08
CA LEU A 89 9.06 -1.47 3.02
C LEU A 89 10.49 -0.97 3.25
N THR A 90 11.41 -1.29 2.34
CA THR A 90 12.80 -0.84 2.40
C THR A 90 13.12 0.00 1.16
N ALA A 91 13.66 1.20 1.36
CA ALA A 91 14.01 2.14 0.30
C ALA A 91 12.88 2.36 -0.72
N SER A 92 11.66 2.53 -0.23
CA SER A 92 10.45 2.43 -1.04
C SER A 92 9.51 3.62 -0.84
N GLY A 93 8.62 3.84 -1.82
CA GLY A 93 7.56 4.84 -1.74
C GLY A 93 6.17 4.23 -1.77
N ALA A 94 5.27 4.70 -0.92
CA ALA A 94 3.88 4.28 -0.92
C ALA A 94 2.91 5.45 -0.99
N GLY A 95 1.86 5.33 -1.78
CA GLY A 95 0.74 6.27 -1.78
C GLY A 95 -0.12 6.06 -0.54
N ALA A 96 -0.66 4.87 -0.37
CA ALA A 96 -1.41 4.48 0.81
C ALA A 96 -1.10 3.04 1.20
N VAL A 97 -0.84 2.82 2.47
CA VAL A 97 -0.64 1.49 3.08
C VAL A 97 -1.72 1.29 4.14
N LEU A 98 -2.50 0.27 3.97
CA LEU A 98 -3.55 -0.16 4.89
C LEU A 98 -3.23 -1.57 5.37
N ALA A 99 -2.62 -1.67 6.55
CA ALA A 99 -2.27 -2.95 7.15
C ALA A 99 -3.20 -3.28 8.32
N ARG A 100 -3.56 -4.54 8.48
CA ARG A 100 -4.30 -5.00 9.66
C ARG A 100 -3.39 -5.26 10.85
N GLY A 101 -2.18 -5.73 10.60
CA GLY A 101 -1.12 -5.99 11.57
C GLY A 101 -0.03 -4.93 11.51
N ASP A 102 1.21 -5.39 11.57
CA ASP A 102 2.38 -4.55 11.75
C ASP A 102 2.95 -4.04 10.41
N VAL A 103 3.56 -2.86 10.47
CA VAL A 103 4.26 -2.26 9.34
C VAL A 103 5.68 -1.90 9.75
N LYS A 104 6.66 -2.34 8.95
CA LYS A 104 8.05 -1.91 9.06
C LYS A 104 8.42 -1.06 7.86
N MET A 105 9.04 0.09 8.12
CA MET A 105 9.52 1.00 7.10
C MET A 105 10.97 1.38 7.41
N ASP A 106 11.86 1.14 6.46
CA ASP A 106 13.26 1.52 6.51
C ASP A 106 13.60 2.34 5.28
N GLN A 107 14.06 3.57 5.45
CA GLN A 107 14.34 4.53 4.37
C GLN A 107 13.16 4.68 3.40
N ALA A 108 11.95 4.64 3.92
CA ALA A 108 10.74 4.59 3.13
C ALA A 108 9.80 5.76 3.44
N ALA A 109 8.97 6.12 2.46
CA ALA A 109 7.99 7.18 2.63
C ALA A 109 6.58 6.74 2.25
N ALA A 110 5.59 7.14 3.03
CA ALA A 110 4.18 6.92 2.72
C ALA A 110 3.39 8.23 2.80
N ARG A 111 2.38 8.41 1.95
CA ARG A 111 1.45 9.53 2.14
C ARG A 111 0.44 9.22 3.23
N VAL A 112 -0.16 8.05 3.18
CA VAL A 112 -1.11 7.57 4.18
C VAL A 112 -0.67 6.21 4.66
N LEU A 113 -0.49 6.08 5.97
CA LEU A 113 -0.17 4.82 6.63
C LEU A 113 -1.19 4.56 7.72
N TRP A 114 -1.95 3.50 7.59
CA TRP A 114 -2.86 3.01 8.62
C TRP A 114 -2.51 1.57 8.97
N ALA A 115 -2.19 1.34 10.24
CA ALA A 115 -1.87 0.03 10.76
C ALA A 115 -2.75 -0.30 11.98
N GLY A 116 -3.32 -1.48 11.99
CA GLY A 116 -4.05 -2.00 13.15
C GLY A 116 -3.13 -2.48 14.26
N GLY A 117 -1.89 -2.81 13.93
CA GLY A 117 -0.81 -3.20 14.83
C GLY A 117 0.19 -2.08 15.09
N ASP A 118 1.45 -2.45 15.22
CA ASP A 118 2.56 -1.56 15.52
C ASP A 118 3.25 -1.09 14.23
N VAL A 119 3.73 0.14 14.24
CA VAL A 119 4.53 0.72 13.16
C VAL A 119 5.94 0.95 13.65
N THR A 120 6.90 0.33 12.96
CA THR A 120 8.32 0.60 13.17
C THR A 120 8.84 1.37 11.96
N MET A 121 9.39 2.56 12.19
CA MET A 121 9.95 3.40 11.13
C MET A 121 11.39 3.79 11.48
N ASP A 122 12.29 3.61 10.50
CA ASP A 122 13.66 4.10 10.57
C ASP A 122 13.96 4.93 9.33
N GLN A 123 14.48 6.15 9.53
CA GLN A 123 14.87 7.10 8.48
C GLN A 123 13.78 7.28 7.40
N GLY A 124 12.56 7.51 7.81
CA GLY A 124 11.43 7.57 6.90
C GLY A 124 10.49 8.73 7.16
N GLY A 125 9.36 8.74 6.43
CA GLY A 125 8.35 9.76 6.64
C GLY A 125 6.94 9.33 6.25
N ALA A 126 5.96 9.92 6.93
CA ALA A 126 4.57 9.78 6.56
C ALA A 126 3.85 11.14 6.60
N VAL A 127 2.91 11.36 5.69
CA VAL A 127 2.04 12.55 5.80
C VAL A 127 0.96 12.31 6.85
N VAL A 128 0.28 11.19 6.76
CA VAL A 128 -0.72 10.77 7.75
C VAL A 128 -0.34 9.38 8.25
N LEU A 129 -0.18 9.24 9.57
CA LEU A 129 0.09 7.98 10.21
C LEU A 129 -0.94 7.72 11.30
N ALA A 130 -1.59 6.57 11.24
CA ALA A 130 -2.49 6.09 12.28
C ALA A 130 -2.16 4.65 12.65
N SER A 131 -1.89 4.39 13.94
CA SER A 131 -1.58 3.05 14.44
C SER A 131 -1.81 2.94 15.95
N ARG A 132 -1.66 1.74 16.47
CA ARG A 132 -1.75 1.51 17.92
C ARG A 132 -0.49 1.99 18.62
N GLU A 133 0.66 1.58 18.16
CA GLU A 133 1.97 1.96 18.69
C GLU A 133 2.89 2.36 17.54
N VAL A 134 3.72 3.38 17.74
CA VAL A 134 4.73 3.84 16.79
C VAL A 134 6.09 3.81 17.47
N LYS A 135 7.01 3.07 16.86
CA LYS A 135 8.43 3.13 17.17
C LYS A 135 9.14 3.77 15.99
N ALA A 136 9.66 4.97 16.18
CA ALA A 136 10.24 5.69 15.08
C ALA A 136 11.56 6.35 15.49
N ASP A 137 12.58 6.10 14.65
CA ASP A 137 13.88 6.74 14.76
C ASP A 137 14.11 7.66 13.56
N ASN A 138 14.39 8.92 13.86
CA ASN A 138 14.72 9.95 12.87
C ASN A 138 13.67 10.07 11.75
N CYS A 139 12.39 10.10 12.12
CA CYS A 139 11.28 10.12 11.19
C CYS A 139 10.50 11.45 11.21
N GLY A 140 9.99 11.84 10.03
CA GLY A 140 9.10 12.99 9.86
C GLY A 140 7.65 12.56 9.63
N VAL A 141 6.72 13.05 10.47
CA VAL A 141 5.30 12.81 10.30
C VAL A 141 4.55 14.14 10.36
N VAL A 142 3.62 14.38 9.44
CA VAL A 142 2.83 15.62 9.47
C VAL A 142 1.64 15.46 10.43
N PHE A 143 0.85 14.42 10.27
CA PHE A 143 -0.29 14.11 11.13
C PHE A 143 -0.08 12.73 11.77
N LEU A 144 0.06 12.69 13.10
CA LEU A 144 0.27 11.47 13.86
C LEU A 144 -0.91 11.21 14.79
N VAL A 145 -1.51 10.03 14.64
CA VAL A 145 -2.54 9.50 15.55
C VAL A 145 -2.08 8.15 16.06
N ALA A 146 -1.56 8.09 17.26
CA ALA A 146 -1.08 6.85 17.87
C ALA A 146 -1.45 6.77 19.34
N GLY A 147 -1.68 5.56 19.83
CA GLY A 147 -1.92 5.32 21.27
C GLY A 147 -0.64 5.46 22.09
N ARG A 148 0.50 5.03 21.55
CA ARG A 148 1.83 5.15 22.14
C ARG A 148 2.85 5.50 21.08
N VAL A 149 3.80 6.36 21.41
CA VAL A 149 4.91 6.73 20.52
C VAL A 149 6.21 6.59 21.30
N GLU A 150 7.16 5.84 20.75
CA GLU A 150 8.49 5.64 21.28
C GLU A 150 9.53 6.08 20.23
N GLY A 151 10.59 6.75 20.66
CA GLY A 151 11.69 7.21 19.81
C GLY A 151 11.60 8.68 19.40
N THR A 152 12.36 9.07 18.37
CA THR A 152 12.49 10.45 17.90
C THR A 152 11.60 10.70 16.69
N VAL A 153 10.44 11.29 16.92
CA VAL A 153 9.48 11.67 15.87
C VAL A 153 9.38 13.19 15.79
N ASN A 154 9.67 13.75 14.62
CA ASN A 154 9.37 15.14 14.32
C ASN A 154 7.93 15.22 13.73
N ALA A 155 6.95 15.34 14.62
CA ALA A 155 5.57 15.53 14.22
C ALA A 155 5.22 17.02 14.13
N VAL A 156 4.61 17.44 13.04
CA VAL A 156 4.11 18.83 12.90
C VAL A 156 2.82 19.01 13.68
N PHE A 157 1.97 17.99 13.71
CA PHE A 157 0.72 17.97 14.48
C PHE A 157 0.65 16.67 15.29
N ASP A 158 0.89 16.76 16.60
CA ASP A 158 0.72 15.66 17.55
C ASP A 158 -0.58 15.88 18.35
N LEU A 159 -1.50 14.96 18.27
CA LEU A 159 -2.79 15.03 18.96
C LEU A 159 -2.70 14.60 20.44
N ARG A 160 -1.49 14.30 20.93
CA ARG A 160 -1.27 13.83 22.30
C ARG A 160 -1.46 14.90 23.37
N ASP A 161 -1.17 16.17 23.06
CA ASP A 161 -0.96 17.20 24.09
C ASP A 161 -2.06 18.24 24.25
N SER A 162 -3.17 18.14 23.51
CA SER A 162 -4.21 19.14 23.73
C SER A 162 -5.61 18.68 23.37
N ALA A 163 -6.44 18.54 24.40
CA ALA A 163 -7.89 18.38 24.25
C ALA A 163 -8.54 19.55 23.46
N ALA A 164 -7.86 20.69 23.36
CA ALA A 164 -8.31 21.85 22.60
C ALA A 164 -8.01 21.74 21.10
N THR A 165 -6.90 21.06 20.71
CA THR A 165 -6.54 20.84 19.30
C THR A 165 -7.35 19.70 18.70
N ALA A 166 -7.81 18.72 19.51
CA ALA A 166 -8.64 17.62 19.05
C ALA A 166 -9.97 18.10 18.46
N ALA A 167 -10.55 19.19 18.95
CA ALA A 167 -11.79 19.75 18.42
C ALA A 167 -11.59 20.43 17.05
N ALA A 168 -10.46 21.09 16.83
CA ALA A 168 -10.18 21.79 15.58
C ALA A 168 -9.75 20.81 14.46
N VAL A 169 -8.97 19.77 14.80
CA VAL A 169 -8.53 18.74 13.84
C VAL A 169 -9.65 17.74 13.56
N GLY A 170 -10.50 17.44 14.52
CA GLY A 170 -11.72 16.64 14.32
C GLY A 170 -12.66 17.25 13.29
N ALA A 171 -12.81 18.58 13.26
CA ALA A 171 -13.60 19.28 12.26
C ALA A 171 -12.94 19.26 10.87
N ALA A 172 -11.61 19.38 10.78
CA ALA A 172 -10.89 19.36 9.50
C ALA A 172 -10.78 17.94 8.93
N ALA A 173 -10.44 16.95 9.77
CA ALA A 173 -10.34 15.54 9.34
C ALA A 173 -11.72 14.93 9.06
N GLY A 174 -12.75 15.25 9.85
CA GLY A 174 -14.13 14.85 9.62
C GLY A 174 -14.70 15.45 8.33
N GLY A 175 -14.38 16.73 8.02
CA GLY A 175 -14.75 17.37 6.78
C GLY A 175 -14.10 16.71 5.55
N PHE A 176 -12.82 16.35 5.64
CA PHE A 176 -12.10 15.70 4.56
C PHE A 176 -12.60 14.28 4.31
N LEU A 177 -12.82 13.48 5.36
CA LEU A 177 -13.40 12.14 5.25
C LEU A 177 -14.83 12.17 4.71
N ALA A 178 -15.64 13.15 5.10
CA ALA A 178 -17.00 13.35 4.57
C ALA A 178 -16.98 13.72 3.08
N LEU A 179 -16.03 14.58 2.64
CA LEU A 179 -15.86 14.92 1.23
C LEU A 179 -15.41 13.73 0.38
N VAL A 180 -14.49 12.90 0.89
CA VAL A 180 -14.05 11.67 0.21
C VAL A 180 -15.19 10.66 0.14
N ALA A 181 -15.95 10.45 1.22
CA ALA A 181 -17.11 9.58 1.23
C ALA A 181 -18.21 10.06 0.27
N MET A 182 -18.46 11.37 0.23
CA MET A 182 -19.44 11.98 -0.68
C MET A 182 -19.03 11.89 -2.15
N SER A 183 -17.73 11.91 -2.45
CA SER A 183 -17.22 11.72 -3.81
C SER A 183 -17.38 10.28 -4.29
N LEU A 184 -17.30 9.31 -3.37
CA LEU A 184 -17.44 7.88 -3.66
C LEU A 184 -18.92 7.43 -3.75
N LEU A 185 -19.83 8.16 -3.10
CA LEU A 185 -21.26 7.85 -3.05
C LEU A 185 -22.10 8.59 -4.10
N ARG A 186 -21.50 9.37 -5.02
CA ARG A 186 -22.27 10.00 -6.10
C ARG A 186 -22.93 8.96 -7.00
N PRO A 187 -24.27 8.80 -6.97
CA PRO A 187 -24.96 7.88 -7.85
C PRO A 187 -24.76 8.35 -9.29
N ARG A 188 -24.29 7.44 -10.14
CA ARG A 188 -24.25 7.63 -11.60
C ARG A 188 -25.68 7.94 -12.06
N ARG A 189 -25.99 9.20 -12.30
CA ARG A 189 -27.23 9.59 -12.98
C ARG A 189 -27.23 8.92 -14.35
N SER A 190 -28.05 7.88 -14.49
CA SER A 190 -28.38 7.29 -15.78
C SER A 190 -29.05 8.37 -16.64
N ARG A 191 -28.38 8.78 -17.72
CA ARG A 191 -28.98 9.58 -18.78
C ARG A 191 -30.07 8.74 -19.42
N GLY A 192 -31.33 8.97 -19.04
CA GLY A 192 -32.48 8.45 -19.73
C GLY A 192 -32.48 8.89 -21.20
N ARG A 193 -32.37 7.92 -22.09
CA ARG A 193 -32.47 8.07 -23.53
C ARG A 193 -33.95 8.32 -23.86
N ARG A 194 -34.35 9.59 -24.04
CA ARG A 194 -35.64 9.90 -24.67
C ARG A 194 -35.54 9.49 -26.12
N ARG A 195 -36.30 8.45 -26.50
CA ARG A 195 -36.67 8.17 -27.89
C ARG A 195 -37.84 9.10 -28.26
N ARG A 196 -37.73 9.77 -29.34
CA ARG A 196 -38.79 10.17 -30.24
C ARG A 196 -38.62 9.45 -31.57
#